data_79f8cbe2a351dace6aeb75c2be020344
#
_entry.id   79f8cbe2a351dace6aeb75c2be020344
#
_cell.length_a   1.000
_cell.length_b   1.000
_cell.length_c   1.000
_cell.angle_alpha   90.00
_cell.angle_beta   90.00
_cell.angle_gamma   90.00
#
_symmetry.space_group_name_H-M   'P 1'
#
loop_
_entity.id
_entity.type
_entity.pdbx_description
1 polymer ?
#
loop_
_entity_poly.entity_id
_entity_poly.type
_entity_poly.pdbx_seq_one_letter_code
_entity_poly.pdbx_strand_id
1 'polypeptide(L)'
;TPSNSSAASDVYKRQDMNVPKVELMEASKLSSAICPEDEIIVGIFLEVTHDITGSMMFLMRMDSAHYLVNKLMGRDPENDAPFDEMDLSAMKEIGNIITASYLSALSSMTNLTILPSVPYIAVDMAGAILSVPAIQFGQYGNNALLIETEFGDERMINGYFILMPEEESYAKILSSLGIQL
;
A
#
# COMPACT_ATOMS: atom_id res chain seq x y z
N THR A 1 -11.48 24.87 -14.74
CA THR A 1 -11.52 24.31 -13.37
C THR A 1 -10.32 23.41 -13.19
N PRO A 2 -9.39 23.70 -12.24
CA PRO A 2 -8.30 22.77 -11.95
C PRO A 2 -8.92 21.48 -11.40
N SER A 3 -8.50 20.34 -11.94
CA SER A 3 -9.00 19.04 -11.54
C SER A 3 -8.67 18.78 -10.08
N ASN A 4 -9.60 18.20 -9.32
CA ASN A 4 -9.43 17.79 -7.91
C ASN A 4 -8.16 16.93 -7.68
N SER A 5 -7.66 16.24 -8.71
CA SER A 5 -6.44 15.43 -8.65
C SER A 5 -5.17 16.22 -8.34
N SER A 6 -5.08 17.47 -8.79
CA SER A 6 -3.91 18.32 -8.53
C SER A 6 -3.88 18.79 -7.07
N ALA A 7 -5.03 19.12 -6.49
CA ALA A 7 -5.13 19.53 -5.10
C ALA A 7 -4.84 18.36 -4.12
N ALA A 8 -5.37 17.18 -4.40
CA ALA A 8 -5.08 15.96 -3.63
C ALA A 8 -3.58 15.62 -3.69
N SER A 9 -2.98 15.62 -4.89
CA SER A 9 -1.55 15.40 -5.08
C SER A 9 -0.68 16.39 -4.30
N ASP A 10 -1.08 17.66 -4.22
CA ASP A 10 -0.29 18.68 -3.51
C ASP A 10 -0.40 18.55 -1.99
N VAL A 11 -1.54 18.11 -1.47
CA VAL A 11 -1.71 17.84 -0.04
C VAL A 11 -0.84 16.67 0.41
N TYR A 12 -0.77 15.59 -0.37
CA TYR A 12 -0.01 14.40 0.01
C TYR A 12 1.48 14.45 -0.32
N LYS A 13 1.92 15.25 -1.30
CA LYS A 13 3.34 15.47 -1.63
C LYS A 13 4.14 16.20 -0.56
N ARG A 14 3.49 16.89 0.38
CA ARG A 14 4.13 17.61 1.48
C ARG A 14 4.19 16.81 2.78
N GLN A 15 3.69 15.58 2.78
CA GLN A 15 3.71 14.74 3.97
C GLN A 15 5.08 14.11 4.13
N ASP A 16 5.66 14.24 5.31
CA ASP A 16 6.84 13.49 5.69
C ASP A 16 6.46 12.01 5.79
N MET A 17 7.11 11.19 4.99
CA MET A 17 6.94 9.74 5.01
C MET A 17 8.16 9.13 5.68
N ASN A 18 7.92 8.41 6.75
CA ASN A 18 8.93 7.66 7.48
C ASN A 18 8.74 6.16 7.24
N VAL A 19 9.85 5.44 7.12
CA VAL A 19 9.85 3.98 6.97
C VAL A 19 10.58 3.40 8.18
N PRO A 20 9.86 3.15 9.29
CA PRO A 20 10.47 2.69 10.53
C PRO A 20 11.02 1.27 10.41
N LYS A 21 10.45 0.42 9.57
CA LYS A 21 10.87 -0.96 9.44
C LYS A 21 10.67 -1.50 8.03
N VAL A 22 11.65 -2.27 7.58
CA VAL A 22 11.57 -3.09 6.36
C VAL A 22 11.95 -4.52 6.73
N GLU A 23 11.09 -5.47 6.42
CA GLU A 23 11.28 -6.87 6.76
C GLU A 23 10.94 -7.79 5.59
N LEU A 24 11.83 -8.72 5.30
CA LEU A 24 11.57 -9.81 4.38
C LEU A 24 11.01 -10.99 5.16
N MET A 25 9.85 -11.48 4.75
CA MET A 25 9.18 -12.60 5.43
C MET A 25 8.47 -13.52 4.43
N GLU A 26 8.10 -14.69 4.91
CA GLU A 26 7.21 -15.58 4.17
C GLU A 26 5.79 -14.98 4.14
N ALA A 27 5.13 -15.02 2.98
CA ALA A 27 3.76 -14.51 2.82
C ALA A 27 2.77 -15.14 3.81
N SER A 28 3.00 -16.40 4.20
CA SER A 28 2.20 -17.11 5.21
C SER A 28 2.25 -16.50 6.61
N LYS A 29 3.25 -15.68 6.91
CA LYS A 29 3.44 -15.04 8.21
C LYS A 29 2.88 -13.61 8.28
N LEU A 30 2.42 -13.07 7.16
CA LEU A 30 1.92 -11.68 7.09
C LEU A 30 0.75 -11.43 8.04
N SER A 31 -0.22 -12.36 8.13
CA SER A 31 -1.39 -12.19 8.99
C SER A 31 -1.03 -12.01 10.46
N SER A 32 -0.06 -12.79 10.95
CA SER A 32 0.37 -12.70 12.35
C SER A 32 1.28 -11.51 12.66
N ALA A 33 1.86 -10.88 11.63
CA ALA A 33 2.83 -9.80 11.79
C ALA A 33 2.19 -8.40 11.81
N ILE A 34 1.00 -8.24 11.23
CA ILE A 34 0.41 -6.92 10.95
C ILE A 34 -0.63 -6.52 11.99
N CYS A 35 -1.67 -7.34 12.16
CA CYS A 35 -2.77 -7.06 13.10
C CYS A 35 -3.57 -8.34 13.38
N PRO A 36 -4.47 -8.34 14.39
CA PRO A 36 -5.38 -9.43 14.65
C PRO A 36 -6.24 -9.78 13.43
N GLU A 37 -6.48 -11.06 13.19
CA GLU A 37 -7.20 -11.55 11.99
C GLU A 37 -8.66 -11.07 11.92
N ASP A 38 -9.28 -10.78 13.05
CA ASP A 38 -10.65 -10.27 13.19
C ASP A 38 -10.76 -8.74 13.12
N GLU A 39 -9.66 -8.03 13.03
CA GLU A 39 -9.66 -6.57 12.87
C GLU A 39 -10.13 -6.19 11.46
N ILE A 40 -11.06 -5.22 11.36
CA ILE A 40 -11.49 -4.67 10.07
C ILE A 40 -10.45 -3.66 9.61
N ILE A 41 -9.94 -3.86 8.40
CA ILE A 41 -8.92 -3.02 7.78
C ILE A 41 -9.31 -2.64 6.35
N VAL A 42 -8.63 -1.65 5.82
CA VAL A 42 -8.70 -1.29 4.40
C VAL A 42 -7.47 -1.85 3.70
N GLY A 43 -7.69 -2.64 2.66
CA GLY A 43 -6.66 -3.13 1.75
C GLY A 43 -6.79 -2.49 0.38
N ILE A 44 -5.69 -2.00 -0.16
CA ILE A 44 -5.57 -1.46 -1.51
C ILE A 44 -4.61 -2.36 -2.28
N PHE A 45 -5.14 -3.06 -3.28
CA PHE A 45 -4.42 -4.05 -4.07
C PHE A 45 -4.15 -3.55 -5.47
N LEU A 46 -2.99 -3.89 -5.99
CA LEU A 46 -2.65 -3.65 -7.39
C LEU A 46 -1.60 -4.65 -7.88
N GLU A 47 -1.53 -4.80 -9.18
CA GLU A 47 -0.47 -5.52 -9.84
C GLU A 47 0.64 -4.56 -10.25
N VAL A 48 1.86 -5.04 -10.27
CA VAL A 48 3.01 -4.34 -10.83
C VAL A 48 3.52 -5.08 -12.06
N THR A 49 3.87 -4.31 -13.07
CA THR A 49 4.28 -4.83 -14.38
C THR A 49 5.48 -4.05 -14.92
N HIS A 50 6.03 -4.47 -16.03
CA HIS A 50 7.16 -3.97 -16.79
C HIS A 50 8.45 -4.69 -16.43
N ASP A 51 9.50 -4.02 -15.88
CA ASP A 51 10.79 -4.66 -15.58
C ASP A 51 10.70 -5.66 -14.43
N ILE A 52 9.74 -5.45 -13.55
CA ILE A 52 9.35 -6.42 -12.51
C ILE A 52 7.86 -6.70 -12.60
N THR A 53 7.49 -7.91 -12.23
CA THR A 53 6.12 -8.39 -12.13
C THR A 53 5.85 -8.88 -10.72
N GLY A 54 4.60 -8.76 -10.30
CA GLY A 54 4.17 -9.17 -8.98
C GLY A 54 2.93 -8.43 -8.54
N SER A 55 2.65 -8.48 -7.26
CA SER A 55 1.54 -7.73 -6.66
C SER A 55 2.02 -6.86 -5.52
N MET A 56 1.20 -5.89 -5.23
CA MET A 56 1.42 -4.91 -4.21
C MET A 56 0.14 -4.66 -3.43
N MET A 57 0.28 -4.49 -2.14
CA MET A 57 -0.82 -4.21 -1.25
C MET A 57 -0.43 -3.12 -0.27
N PHE A 58 -1.32 -2.18 -0.05
CA PHE A 58 -1.22 -1.22 1.04
C PHE A 58 -2.36 -1.46 2.02
N LEU A 59 -2.03 -1.58 3.30
CA LEU A 59 -2.98 -1.85 4.38
C LEU A 59 -3.00 -0.70 5.36
N MET A 60 -4.19 -0.35 5.83
CA MET A 60 -4.36 0.62 6.91
C MET A 60 -5.55 0.25 7.78
N ARG A 61 -5.54 0.71 9.02
CA ARG A 61 -6.65 0.58 9.96
C ARG A 61 -7.81 1.48 9.56
N MET A 62 -9.02 1.13 9.99
CA MET A 62 -10.23 1.89 9.67
C MET A 62 -10.18 3.33 10.16
N ASP A 63 -9.64 3.58 11.36
CA ASP A 63 -9.51 4.93 11.91
C ASP A 63 -8.60 5.83 11.05
N SER A 64 -7.52 5.26 10.54
CA SER A 64 -6.61 5.94 9.61
C SER A 64 -7.27 6.20 8.26
N ALA A 65 -8.04 5.24 7.76
CA ALA A 65 -8.79 5.38 6.52
C ALA A 65 -9.87 6.48 6.61
N HIS A 66 -10.65 6.50 7.69
CA HIS A 66 -11.62 7.58 7.95
C HIS A 66 -10.95 8.94 8.01
N TYR A 67 -9.87 9.06 8.78
CA TYR A 67 -9.12 10.32 8.89
C TYR A 67 -8.67 10.84 7.52
N LEU A 68 -8.07 9.97 6.68
CA LEU A 68 -7.57 10.35 5.35
C LEU A 68 -8.68 10.79 4.41
N VAL A 69 -9.76 10.01 4.35
CA VAL A 69 -10.92 10.32 3.50
C VAL A 69 -11.56 11.63 3.94
N ASN A 70 -11.81 11.81 5.24
CA ASN A 70 -12.43 13.02 5.77
C ASN A 70 -11.56 14.25 5.50
N LYS A 71 -10.26 14.14 5.71
CA LYS A 71 -9.30 15.23 5.41
C LYS A 71 -9.32 15.59 3.92
N LEU A 72 -9.30 14.59 3.03
CA LEU A 72 -9.39 14.83 1.58
C LEU A 72 -10.71 15.48 1.17
N MET A 73 -11.80 15.09 1.81
CA MET A 73 -13.15 15.57 1.52
C MET A 73 -13.49 16.89 2.24
N GLY A 74 -12.59 17.42 3.10
CA GLY A 74 -12.83 18.63 3.89
C GLY A 74 -13.90 18.46 4.96
N ARG A 75 -14.06 17.24 5.49
CA ARG A 75 -14.99 16.90 6.57
C ARG A 75 -14.30 16.91 7.92
N ASP A 76 -15.10 16.75 9.00
CA ASP A 76 -14.57 16.54 10.35
C ASP A 76 -13.67 15.27 10.35
N PRO A 77 -12.39 15.38 10.73
CA PRO A 77 -11.48 14.24 10.75
C PRO A 77 -11.91 13.07 11.64
N GLU A 78 -12.71 13.35 12.67
CA GLU A 78 -13.20 12.33 13.62
C GLU A 78 -14.55 11.68 13.19
N ASN A 79 -15.06 12.01 12.00
CA ASN A 79 -16.26 11.38 11.47
C ASN A 79 -15.99 9.90 11.16
N ASP A 80 -16.73 8.98 11.78
CA ASP A 80 -16.62 7.53 11.66
C ASP A 80 -17.83 6.88 10.94
N ALA A 81 -18.62 7.67 10.24
CA ALA A 81 -19.74 7.16 9.46
C ALA A 81 -19.28 6.13 8.42
N PRO A 82 -20.06 5.08 8.16
CA PRO A 82 -19.72 4.09 7.13
C PRO A 82 -19.40 4.75 5.79
N PHE A 83 -18.40 4.21 5.10
CA PHE A 83 -17.99 4.71 3.78
C PHE A 83 -19.10 4.59 2.75
N ASP A 84 -19.37 5.67 2.06
CA ASP A 84 -20.23 5.71 0.88
C ASP A 84 -19.39 5.52 -0.42
N GLU A 85 -20.07 5.55 -1.57
CA GLU A 85 -19.40 5.40 -2.88
C GLU A 85 -18.37 6.51 -3.15
N MET A 86 -18.61 7.72 -2.65
CA MET A 86 -17.70 8.85 -2.83
C MET A 86 -16.46 8.68 -1.93
N ASP A 87 -16.64 8.17 -0.72
CA ASP A 87 -15.56 7.86 0.21
C ASP A 87 -14.65 6.76 -0.37
N LEU A 88 -15.23 5.72 -0.97
CA LEU A 88 -14.47 4.67 -1.66
C LEU A 88 -13.71 5.20 -2.89
N SER A 89 -14.30 6.15 -3.61
CA SER A 89 -13.61 6.84 -4.72
C SER A 89 -12.45 7.69 -4.22
N ALA A 90 -12.62 8.41 -3.11
CA ALA A 90 -11.57 9.17 -2.45
C ALA A 90 -10.45 8.25 -1.95
N MET A 91 -10.80 7.11 -1.36
CA MET A 91 -9.84 6.09 -0.93
C MET A 91 -9.02 5.53 -2.10
N LYS A 92 -9.66 5.35 -3.26
CA LYS A 92 -8.99 4.89 -4.48
C LYS A 92 -7.94 5.91 -4.96
N GLU A 93 -8.26 7.19 -4.90
CA GLU A 93 -7.32 8.27 -5.23
C GLU A 93 -6.15 8.33 -4.23
N ILE A 94 -6.43 8.20 -2.94
CA ILE A 94 -5.40 8.07 -1.89
C ILE A 94 -4.47 6.90 -2.20
N GLY A 95 -5.03 5.74 -2.51
CA GLY A 95 -4.28 4.55 -2.89
C GLY A 95 -3.37 4.76 -4.09
N ASN A 96 -3.87 5.41 -5.14
CA ASN A 96 -3.08 5.76 -6.32
C ASN A 96 -1.88 6.64 -5.97
N ILE A 97 -2.08 7.66 -5.13
CA ILE A 97 -1.02 8.60 -4.76
C ILE A 97 0.05 7.92 -3.93
N ILE A 98 -0.34 7.18 -2.90
CA ILE A 98 0.58 6.45 -2.02
C ILE A 98 1.40 5.44 -2.83
N THR A 99 0.73 4.62 -3.63
CA THR A 99 1.36 3.61 -4.46
C THR A 99 2.34 4.20 -5.46
N ALA A 100 1.94 5.25 -6.17
CA ALA A 100 2.81 5.93 -7.12
C ALA A 100 4.08 6.47 -6.45
N SER A 101 3.97 6.98 -5.23
CA SER A 101 5.11 7.48 -4.46
C SER A 101 6.09 6.35 -4.12
N TYR A 102 5.59 5.20 -3.65
CA TYR A 102 6.42 4.04 -3.35
C TYR A 102 7.09 3.46 -4.58
N LEU A 103 6.34 3.26 -5.66
CA LEU A 103 6.91 2.73 -6.90
C LEU A 103 7.92 3.67 -7.54
N SER A 104 7.69 4.97 -7.44
CA SER A 104 8.65 5.98 -7.89
C SER A 104 9.95 5.91 -7.09
N ALA A 105 9.87 5.77 -5.78
CA ALA A 105 11.04 5.61 -4.91
C ALA A 105 11.80 4.31 -5.24
N LEU A 106 11.09 3.17 -5.35
CA LEU A 106 11.69 1.89 -5.70
C LEU A 106 12.34 1.93 -7.09
N SER A 107 11.67 2.51 -8.07
CA SER A 107 12.18 2.71 -9.43
C SER A 107 13.47 3.55 -9.43
N SER A 108 13.51 4.61 -8.63
CA SER A 108 14.70 5.48 -8.52
C SER A 108 15.88 4.75 -7.86
N MET A 109 15.63 3.90 -6.87
CA MET A 109 16.66 3.14 -6.18
C MET A 109 17.22 1.99 -7.01
N THR A 110 16.38 1.35 -7.80
CA THR A 110 16.73 0.15 -8.59
C THR A 110 17.07 0.45 -10.03
N ASN A 111 16.74 1.63 -10.52
CA ASN A 111 16.78 2.00 -11.95
C ASN A 111 15.93 1.06 -12.84
N LEU A 112 14.87 0.47 -12.27
CA LEU A 112 13.90 -0.37 -12.95
C LEU A 112 12.62 0.43 -13.22
N THR A 113 12.00 0.18 -14.36
CA THR A 113 10.69 0.75 -14.69
C THR A 113 9.60 -0.15 -14.08
N ILE A 114 8.75 0.43 -13.24
CA ILE A 114 7.71 -0.28 -12.52
C ILE A 114 6.39 0.44 -12.75
N LEU A 115 5.41 -0.25 -13.30
CA LEU A 115 4.10 0.31 -13.63
C LEU A 115 3.00 -0.36 -12.79
N PRO A 116 2.18 0.43 -12.06
CA PRO A 116 1.04 -0.11 -11.33
C PRO A 116 -0.18 -0.30 -12.23
N SER A 117 -1.01 -1.30 -11.93
CA SER A 117 -2.37 -1.41 -12.43
C SER A 117 -3.30 -0.42 -11.72
N VAL A 118 -4.56 -0.39 -12.15
CA VAL A 118 -5.62 0.31 -11.41
C VAL A 118 -5.84 -0.41 -10.07
N PRO A 119 -5.85 0.32 -8.94
CA PRO A 119 -6.02 -0.29 -7.63
C PRO A 119 -7.44 -0.83 -7.42
N TYR A 120 -7.52 -1.94 -6.71
CA TYR A 120 -8.73 -2.50 -6.15
C TYR A 120 -8.74 -2.30 -4.64
N ILE A 121 -9.90 -1.92 -4.08
CA ILE A 121 -10.05 -1.66 -2.65
C ILE A 121 -10.96 -2.71 -2.04
N ALA A 122 -10.57 -3.24 -0.90
CA ALA A 122 -11.38 -4.08 -0.04
C ALA A 122 -11.40 -3.52 1.39
N VAL A 123 -12.56 -3.62 2.02
CA VAL A 123 -12.74 -3.35 3.45
C VAL A 123 -13.29 -4.62 4.05
N ASP A 124 -12.49 -5.32 4.83
CA ASP A 124 -12.86 -6.63 5.38
C ASP A 124 -11.96 -6.96 6.59
N MET A 125 -12.18 -8.11 7.21
CA MET A 125 -11.30 -8.64 8.25
C MET A 125 -9.88 -8.86 7.70
N ALA A 126 -8.88 -8.56 8.51
CA ALA A 126 -7.48 -8.70 8.15
C ALA A 126 -7.13 -10.12 7.67
N GLY A 127 -7.66 -11.14 8.32
CA GLY A 127 -7.48 -12.54 7.91
C GLY A 127 -7.99 -12.80 6.49
N ALA A 128 -9.14 -12.23 6.11
CA ALA A 128 -9.68 -12.35 4.75
C ALA A 128 -8.78 -11.63 3.73
N ILE A 129 -8.42 -10.38 4.01
CA ILE A 129 -7.58 -9.55 3.13
C ILE A 129 -6.20 -10.19 2.94
N LEU A 130 -5.55 -10.61 4.01
CA LEU A 130 -4.20 -11.17 3.99
C LEU A 130 -4.14 -12.62 3.46
N SER A 131 -5.27 -13.31 3.37
CA SER A 131 -5.34 -14.61 2.71
C SER A 131 -5.22 -14.52 1.18
N VAL A 132 -5.60 -13.40 0.58
CA VAL A 132 -5.56 -13.21 -0.88
C VAL A 132 -4.14 -13.39 -1.43
N PRO A 133 -3.10 -12.74 -0.88
CA PRO A 133 -1.73 -12.99 -1.30
C PRO A 133 -1.30 -14.45 -1.15
N ALA A 134 -1.61 -15.08 -0.03
CA ALA A 134 -1.23 -16.47 0.23
C ALA A 134 -1.83 -17.44 -0.81
N ILE A 135 -3.05 -17.18 -1.27
CA ILE A 135 -3.74 -18.00 -2.27
C ILE A 135 -3.21 -17.73 -3.67
N GLN A 136 -3.02 -16.46 -4.04
CA GLN A 136 -2.59 -16.08 -5.38
C GLN A 136 -1.11 -16.35 -5.64
N PHE A 137 -0.28 -16.15 -4.62
CA PHE A 137 1.18 -16.17 -4.74
C PHE A 137 1.86 -17.38 -4.10
N GLY A 138 1.15 -18.18 -3.31
CA GLY A 138 1.67 -19.45 -2.77
C GLY A 138 2.17 -20.44 -3.83
N GLN A 139 1.93 -20.15 -5.12
CA GLN A 139 2.43 -20.91 -6.26
C GLN A 139 3.69 -20.30 -6.92
N TYR A 140 4.03 -19.03 -6.65
CA TYR A 140 5.05 -18.29 -7.40
C TYR A 140 6.26 -17.80 -6.58
N GLY A 141 6.21 -17.87 -5.27
CA GLY A 141 7.29 -17.44 -4.39
C GLY A 141 6.77 -17.15 -3.00
N ASN A 142 7.54 -17.52 -1.98
CA ASN A 142 7.10 -17.44 -0.60
C ASN A 142 7.47 -16.12 0.09
N ASN A 143 8.17 -15.21 -0.60
CA ASN A 143 8.76 -14.03 0.02
C ASN A 143 7.95 -12.77 -0.24
N ALA A 144 7.60 -12.08 0.83
CA ALA A 144 6.99 -10.77 0.82
C ALA A 144 7.93 -9.76 1.48
N LEU A 145 8.01 -8.57 0.89
CA LEU A 145 8.68 -7.43 1.50
C LEU A 145 7.62 -6.62 2.24
N LEU A 146 7.66 -6.67 3.57
CA LEU A 146 6.81 -5.87 4.44
C LEU A 146 7.53 -4.56 4.80
N ILE A 147 6.89 -3.44 4.51
CA ILE A 147 7.39 -2.10 4.80
C ILE A 147 6.38 -1.41 5.71
N GLU A 148 6.74 -1.24 6.98
CA GLU A 148 5.97 -0.40 7.87
C GLU A 148 6.17 1.06 7.46
N THR A 149 5.09 1.81 7.46
CA THR A 149 5.07 3.18 6.96
C THR A 149 4.32 4.06 7.92
N GLU A 150 4.93 5.18 8.24
CA GLU A 150 4.29 6.28 8.95
C GLU A 150 4.23 7.48 8.04
N PHE A 151 3.07 8.09 7.90
CA PHE A 151 2.89 9.31 7.13
C PHE A 151 1.83 10.21 7.75
N GLY A 152 1.93 11.49 7.52
CA GLY A 152 1.00 12.49 8.05
C GLY A 152 1.71 13.78 8.40
N ASP A 153 0.92 14.76 8.83
CA ASP A 153 1.38 16.05 9.31
C ASP A 153 0.93 16.31 10.76
N GLU A 154 -0.37 16.45 10.98
CA GLU A 154 -0.96 16.70 12.31
C GLU A 154 -1.22 15.41 13.09
N ARG A 155 -1.50 14.32 12.38
CA ARG A 155 -1.69 12.98 12.93
C ARG A 155 -0.88 11.98 12.13
N MET A 156 -0.01 11.24 12.82
CA MET A 156 0.72 10.14 12.20
C MET A 156 -0.20 8.97 11.92
N ILE A 157 -0.16 8.50 10.70
CA ILE A 157 -0.93 7.37 10.19
C ILE A 157 0.01 6.22 9.94
N ASN A 158 -0.28 5.09 10.54
CA ASN A 158 0.45 3.87 10.33
C ASN A 158 -0.19 3.06 9.20
N GLY A 159 0.61 2.62 8.26
CA GLY A 159 0.22 1.74 7.18
C GLY A 159 1.28 0.67 6.93
N TYR A 160 0.88 -0.36 6.26
CA TYR A 160 1.77 -1.45 5.85
C TYR A 160 1.76 -1.56 4.34
N PHE A 161 2.94 -1.47 3.77
CA PHE A 161 3.14 -1.69 2.37
C PHE A 161 3.76 -3.06 2.16
N ILE A 162 3.12 -3.88 1.34
CA ILE A 162 3.54 -5.24 1.07
C ILE A 162 3.81 -5.37 -0.41
N LEU A 163 5.06 -5.71 -0.77
CA LEU A 163 5.43 -6.04 -2.13
C LEU A 163 5.73 -7.53 -2.22
N MET A 164 5.08 -8.19 -3.15
CA MET A 164 5.25 -9.61 -3.45
C MET A 164 5.66 -9.77 -4.92
N PRO A 165 6.95 -9.63 -5.21
CA PRO A 165 7.45 -9.82 -6.57
C PRO A 165 7.45 -11.31 -6.94
N GLU A 166 7.28 -11.61 -8.21
CA GLU A 166 7.56 -12.93 -8.74
C GLU A 166 9.06 -13.27 -8.56
N GLU A 167 9.42 -14.55 -8.58
CA GLU A 167 10.76 -15.02 -8.25
C GLU A 167 11.86 -14.36 -9.09
N GLU A 168 11.66 -14.24 -10.39
CA GLU A 168 12.61 -13.56 -11.28
C GLU A 168 12.72 -12.06 -10.99
N SER A 169 11.60 -11.42 -10.63
CA SER A 169 11.53 -10.00 -10.28
C SER A 169 12.20 -9.73 -8.95
N TYR A 170 12.08 -10.64 -8.00
CA TYR A 170 12.77 -10.57 -6.72
C TYR A 170 14.30 -10.54 -6.90
N ALA A 171 14.82 -11.46 -7.71
CA ALA A 171 16.25 -11.49 -8.03
C ALA A 171 16.74 -10.20 -8.72
N LYS A 172 15.94 -9.63 -9.64
CA LYS A 172 16.25 -8.36 -10.30
C LYS A 172 16.32 -7.20 -9.30
N ILE A 173 15.36 -7.10 -8.38
CA ILE A 173 15.35 -6.06 -7.34
C ILE A 173 16.61 -6.15 -6.49
N LEU A 174 16.93 -7.32 -5.95
CA LEU A 174 18.11 -7.52 -5.12
C LEU A 174 19.41 -7.20 -5.86
N SER A 175 19.55 -7.71 -7.09
CA SER A 175 20.72 -7.43 -7.94
C SER A 175 20.88 -5.93 -8.19
N SER A 176 19.79 -5.22 -8.46
CA SER A 176 19.79 -3.76 -8.69
C SER A 176 20.20 -2.96 -7.46
N LEU A 177 19.94 -3.50 -6.26
CA LEU A 177 20.37 -2.92 -4.98
C LEU A 177 21.79 -3.35 -4.57
N GLY A 178 22.49 -4.13 -5.43
CA GLY A 178 23.84 -4.61 -5.15
C GLY A 178 23.90 -5.78 -4.16
N ILE A 179 22.76 -6.43 -3.88
CA ILE A 179 22.67 -7.60 -3.01
C ILE A 179 22.79 -8.85 -3.87
N GLN A 180 23.82 -9.65 -3.63
CA GLN A 180 23.99 -10.96 -4.29
C GLN A 180 23.30 -12.04 -3.45
N LEU A 181 22.50 -12.88 -4.12
CA LEU A 181 21.88 -14.08 -3.55
C LEU A 181 22.87 -15.22 -3.44
#